data_a68249dc44d623575f0f556eaa8a4ce5
#
_entry.id   a68249dc44d623575f0f556eaa8a4ce5
#
_cell.length_a   1.000
_cell.length_b   1.000
_cell.length_c   1.000
_cell.angle_alpha   90.00
_cell.angle_beta   90.00
_cell.angle_gamma   90.00
#
_symmetry.space_group_name_H-M   'P 1'
#
loop_
_entity.id
_entity.type
_entity.pdbx_description
1 polymer ?
#
loop_
_entity_poly.entity_id
_entity_poly.type
_entity_poly.pdbx_seq_one_letter_code
_entity_poly.pdbx_strand_id
1 'polypeptide(L)'
;MIFDIFSSSLRGASANCRYPEKKTIRNAEDLKEAAGFDHVAVEFKDSYRSRKNFIASDVVVMDCDNGDTDNPDDWVKPEMLQDMFPDTAFAVVPSRNNEKEKDGKSARPRFHVYFPIKKTTDERAYTQLKRR
;
A
#
# COMPACT_ATOMS: atom_id res chain seq x y z
N MET A 1 7.26 13.06 -7.04
CA MET A 1 6.55 12.26 -6.02
C MET A 1 7.57 11.73 -5.02
N ILE A 2 7.43 12.08 -3.76
CA ILE A 2 8.33 11.61 -2.70
C ILE A 2 7.50 11.23 -1.48
N PHE A 3 7.72 10.05 -0.94
CA PHE A 3 7.10 9.61 0.31
C PHE A 3 7.95 8.52 0.96
N ASP A 4 7.65 8.22 2.23
CA ASP A 4 8.38 7.22 3.00
C ASP A 4 7.51 6.01 3.30
N ILE A 5 8.10 4.83 3.20
CA ILE A 5 7.54 3.59 3.72
C ILE A 5 8.53 2.96 4.70
N PHE A 6 8.04 2.05 5.51
CA PHE A 6 8.84 1.44 6.58
C PHE A 6 8.82 -0.07 6.41
N SER A 7 9.99 -0.67 6.26
CA SER A 7 10.15 -2.05 5.82
C SER A 7 10.81 -2.91 6.88
N SER A 8 10.54 -4.20 6.79
CA SER A 8 11.35 -5.25 7.41
C SER A 8 12.29 -5.87 6.36
N SER A 9 13.14 -6.78 6.79
CA SER A 9 13.94 -7.61 5.89
C SER A 9 13.21 -8.89 5.47
N LEU A 10 11.95 -9.04 5.84
CA LEU A 10 11.15 -10.24 5.63
C LEU A 10 10.25 -10.09 4.40
N ARG A 11 9.77 -11.23 3.90
CA ARG A 11 8.84 -11.30 2.77
C ARG A 11 7.72 -12.28 3.09
N GLY A 12 6.48 -11.78 3.16
CA GLY A 12 5.32 -12.63 3.42
C GLY A 12 5.19 -13.10 4.86
N ALA A 13 5.79 -12.39 5.82
CA ALA A 13 5.70 -12.70 7.24
C ALA A 13 4.52 -11.97 7.87
N SER A 14 3.31 -12.49 7.73
CA SER A 14 2.08 -11.82 8.18
C SER A 14 2.03 -11.56 9.69
N ALA A 15 2.74 -12.34 10.48
CA ALA A 15 2.81 -12.16 11.93
C ALA A 15 3.83 -11.11 12.37
N ASN A 16 4.64 -10.59 11.44
CA ASN A 16 5.63 -9.58 11.79
C ASN A 16 4.96 -8.26 12.14
N CYS A 17 5.43 -7.60 13.20
CA CYS A 17 4.97 -6.28 13.62
C CYS A 17 6.09 -5.24 13.63
N ARG A 18 7.31 -5.59 13.23
CA ARG A 18 8.47 -4.69 13.28
C ARG A 18 8.94 -4.31 11.89
N TYR A 19 9.06 -2.99 11.67
CA TYR A 19 9.43 -2.41 10.37
C TYR A 19 10.46 -1.30 10.60
N PRO A 20 11.73 -1.67 10.87
CA PRO A 20 12.74 -0.72 11.32
C PRO A 20 13.40 0.09 10.20
N GLU A 21 13.23 -0.30 8.95
CA GLU A 21 13.96 0.33 7.84
C GLU A 21 13.10 1.37 7.13
N LYS A 22 13.47 2.64 7.24
CA LYS A 22 12.86 3.72 6.49
C LYS A 22 13.36 3.69 5.05
N LYS A 23 12.42 3.66 4.10
CA LYS A 23 12.72 3.71 2.66
C LYS A 23 12.05 4.93 2.06
N THR A 24 12.85 5.84 1.53
CA THR A 24 12.32 7.02 0.84
C THR A 24 12.12 6.68 -0.63
N ILE A 25 10.89 6.86 -1.10
CA ILE A 25 10.50 6.56 -2.47
C ILE A 25 10.48 7.84 -3.28
N ARG A 26 11.35 7.92 -4.29
CA ARG A 26 11.49 9.09 -5.16
C ARG A 26 11.00 8.82 -6.58
N ASN A 27 10.95 7.55 -6.96
CA ASN A 27 10.59 7.14 -8.32
C ASN A 27 10.01 5.73 -8.31
N ALA A 28 9.55 5.26 -9.49
CA ALA A 28 8.93 3.95 -9.61
C ALA A 28 9.88 2.79 -9.29
N GLU A 29 11.17 2.94 -9.59
CA GLU A 29 12.15 1.89 -9.31
C GLU A 29 12.39 1.72 -7.80
N ASP A 30 12.48 2.83 -7.06
CA ASP A 30 12.59 2.79 -5.61
C ASP A 30 11.41 2.01 -4.99
N LEU A 31 10.21 2.28 -5.49
CA LEU A 31 9.00 1.63 -4.98
C LEU A 31 8.98 0.14 -5.33
N LYS A 32 9.35 -0.20 -6.54
CA LYS A 32 9.38 -1.60 -6.99
C LYS A 32 10.34 -2.42 -6.14
N GLU A 33 11.51 -1.89 -5.86
CA GLU A 33 12.52 -2.55 -5.02
C GLU A 33 12.03 -2.69 -3.58
N ALA A 34 11.52 -1.61 -2.99
CA ALA A 34 11.06 -1.60 -1.61
C ALA A 34 9.83 -2.48 -1.40
N ALA A 35 8.92 -2.54 -2.38
CA ALA A 35 7.69 -3.33 -2.29
C ALA A 35 7.94 -4.84 -2.29
N GLY A 36 9.15 -5.30 -2.62
CA GLY A 36 9.52 -6.70 -2.50
C GLY A 36 9.60 -7.19 -1.06
N PHE A 37 9.70 -6.30 -0.10
CA PHE A 37 9.75 -6.61 1.33
C PHE A 37 8.42 -6.25 2.00
N ASP A 38 8.12 -6.92 3.11
CA ASP A 38 6.97 -6.55 3.92
C ASP A 38 7.18 -5.14 4.47
N HIS A 39 6.19 -4.27 4.31
CA HIS A 39 6.31 -2.86 4.67
C HIS A 39 4.97 -2.28 5.09
N VAL A 40 5.03 -1.14 5.75
CA VAL A 40 3.87 -0.35 6.16
C VAL A 40 4.06 1.11 5.76
N ALA A 41 2.95 1.82 5.67
CA ALA A 41 2.93 3.24 5.27
C ALA A 41 3.15 4.20 6.42
N VAL A 42 3.17 3.72 7.66
CA VAL A 42 3.20 4.53 8.87
C VAL A 42 4.50 4.33 9.63
N GLU A 43 5.07 5.44 10.11
CA GLU A 43 6.14 5.38 11.08
C GLU A 43 5.56 5.09 12.46
N PHE A 44 6.06 4.04 13.11
CA PHE A 44 5.61 3.63 14.44
C PHE A 44 6.71 3.81 15.47
N LYS A 45 6.32 4.18 16.70
CA LYS A 45 7.23 4.23 17.84
C LYS A 45 7.88 2.87 18.02
N ASP A 46 9.20 2.86 18.21
CA ASP A 46 10.00 1.63 18.36
C ASP A 46 9.88 0.70 17.14
N SER A 47 9.49 1.24 15.99
CA SER A 47 9.27 0.48 14.75
C SER A 47 8.23 -0.63 14.88
N TYR A 48 7.42 -0.59 15.93
CA TYR A 48 6.44 -1.64 16.25
C TYR A 48 5.04 -1.22 15.81
N ARG A 49 4.44 -1.97 14.88
CA ARG A 49 3.11 -1.69 14.34
C ARG A 49 2.04 -1.88 15.42
N SER A 50 1.48 -0.76 15.85
CA SER A 50 0.36 -0.71 16.78
C SER A 50 -0.32 0.64 16.63
N ARG A 51 -1.64 0.69 16.72
CA ARG A 51 -2.39 1.94 16.60
C ARG A 51 -1.89 3.02 17.56
N LYS A 52 -1.60 2.64 18.80
CA LYS A 52 -1.12 3.58 19.82
C LYS A 52 0.31 4.04 19.59
N ASN A 53 1.06 3.37 18.71
CA ASN A 53 2.43 3.73 18.38
C ASN A 53 2.53 4.61 17.13
N PHE A 54 1.42 5.07 16.58
CA PHE A 54 1.41 5.92 15.40
C PHE A 54 2.23 7.19 15.64
N ILE A 55 3.19 7.47 14.76
CA ILE A 55 3.96 8.72 14.77
C ILE A 55 3.54 9.61 13.60
N ALA A 56 3.66 9.13 12.38
CA ALA A 56 3.40 9.94 11.20
C ALA A 56 3.26 9.08 9.94
N SER A 57 2.63 9.66 8.92
CA SER A 57 2.65 9.09 7.57
C SER A 57 2.52 10.20 6.53
N ASP A 58 3.11 9.98 5.35
CA ASP A 58 2.98 10.85 4.19
C ASP A 58 2.47 10.11 2.96
N VAL A 59 1.91 8.93 3.14
CA VAL A 59 1.34 8.14 2.04
C VAL A 59 0.16 7.30 2.54
N VAL A 60 -0.89 7.21 1.71
CA VAL A 60 -2.00 6.30 1.94
C VAL A 60 -1.90 5.18 0.91
N VAL A 61 -2.01 3.94 1.36
CA VAL A 61 -1.94 2.76 0.49
C VAL A 61 -3.32 2.13 0.39
N MET A 62 -3.78 1.93 -0.84
CA MET A 62 -5.01 1.22 -1.14
C MET A 62 -4.65 -0.16 -1.69
N ASP A 63 -5.23 -1.19 -1.09
CA ASP A 63 -5.08 -2.57 -1.56
C ASP A 63 -6.30 -2.92 -2.41
N CYS A 64 -6.07 -3.24 -3.68
CA CYS A 64 -7.13 -3.68 -4.58
C CYS A 64 -6.89 -5.13 -4.95
N ASP A 65 -7.72 -6.04 -4.45
CA ASP A 65 -7.59 -7.47 -4.74
C ASP A 65 -8.75 -8.04 -5.57
N ASN A 66 -9.75 -7.22 -5.89
CA ASN A 66 -10.92 -7.61 -6.69
C ASN A 66 -11.65 -8.84 -6.10
N GLY A 67 -11.71 -8.89 -4.76
CA GLY A 67 -12.27 -10.05 -4.05
C GLY A 67 -13.78 -10.14 -4.03
N ASP A 68 -14.49 -9.06 -4.40
CA ASP A 68 -15.94 -8.95 -4.21
C ASP A 68 -16.75 -9.66 -5.30
N THR A 69 -16.16 -9.93 -6.46
CA THR A 69 -16.88 -10.53 -7.58
C THR A 69 -15.97 -11.42 -8.42
N ASP A 70 -16.53 -12.47 -9.00
CA ASP A 70 -15.84 -13.35 -9.95
C ASP A 70 -16.05 -12.91 -11.40
N ASN A 71 -16.88 -11.89 -11.65
CA ASN A 71 -17.12 -11.37 -12.99
C ASN A 71 -15.99 -10.43 -13.41
N PRO A 72 -15.18 -10.78 -14.43
CA PRO A 72 -14.07 -9.93 -14.87
C PRO A 72 -14.49 -8.53 -15.30
N ASP A 73 -15.71 -8.34 -15.75
CA ASP A 73 -16.21 -7.03 -16.18
C ASP A 73 -16.34 -6.04 -15.01
N ASP A 74 -16.42 -6.55 -13.78
CA ASP A 74 -16.56 -5.75 -12.58
C ASP A 74 -15.21 -5.50 -11.87
N TRP A 75 -14.11 -6.04 -12.38
CA TRP A 75 -12.81 -5.87 -11.77
C TRP A 75 -12.22 -4.50 -12.06
N VAL A 76 -11.59 -3.91 -11.04
CA VAL A 76 -10.78 -2.71 -11.20
C VAL A 76 -9.39 -3.12 -11.71
N LYS A 77 -8.94 -2.43 -12.76
CA LYS A 77 -7.62 -2.65 -13.36
C LYS A 77 -6.76 -1.40 -13.21
N PRO A 78 -5.42 -1.54 -13.17
CA PRO A 78 -4.55 -0.36 -13.04
C PRO A 78 -4.81 0.73 -14.08
N GLU A 79 -5.15 0.35 -15.31
CA GLU A 79 -5.43 1.28 -16.41
C GLU A 79 -6.61 2.21 -16.11
N MET A 80 -7.51 1.81 -15.22
CA MET A 80 -8.70 2.57 -14.87
C MET A 80 -8.42 3.67 -13.84
N LEU A 81 -7.29 3.59 -13.14
CA LEU A 81 -7.00 4.47 -12.00
C LEU A 81 -6.87 5.94 -12.40
N GLN A 82 -6.31 6.22 -13.58
CA GLN A 82 -6.17 7.59 -14.04
C GLN A 82 -7.53 8.28 -14.18
N ASP A 83 -8.53 7.54 -14.66
CA ASP A 83 -9.90 8.05 -14.79
C ASP A 83 -10.61 8.16 -13.44
N MET A 84 -10.30 7.25 -12.51
CA MET A 84 -10.89 7.26 -11.16
C MET A 84 -10.33 8.39 -10.30
N PHE A 85 -9.04 8.74 -10.48
CA PHE A 85 -8.32 9.74 -9.67
C PHE A 85 -7.58 10.72 -10.58
N PRO A 86 -8.31 11.53 -11.39
CA PRO A 86 -7.68 12.33 -12.45
C PRO A 86 -6.78 13.45 -11.92
N ASP A 87 -7.05 13.96 -10.72
CA ASP A 87 -6.32 15.09 -10.15
C ASP A 87 -5.38 14.69 -9.01
N THR A 88 -5.10 13.39 -8.87
CA THR A 88 -4.32 12.87 -7.76
C THR A 88 -3.11 12.12 -8.26
N ALA A 89 -1.94 12.43 -7.70
CA ALA A 89 -0.73 11.65 -7.97
C ALA A 89 -0.82 10.30 -7.27
N PHE A 90 -0.40 9.24 -7.95
CA PHE A 90 -0.34 7.90 -7.36
C PHE A 90 0.72 7.05 -8.05
N ALA A 91 1.12 5.97 -7.38
CA ALA A 91 1.98 4.94 -7.96
C ALA A 91 1.33 3.58 -7.72
N VAL A 92 1.53 2.64 -8.64
CA VAL A 92 0.93 1.30 -8.60
C VAL A 92 2.01 0.25 -8.60
N VAL A 93 1.84 -0.77 -7.75
CA VAL A 93 2.71 -1.94 -7.73
C VAL A 93 1.83 -3.20 -7.73
N PRO A 94 2.09 -4.15 -8.64
CA PRO A 94 1.38 -5.43 -8.58
C PRO A 94 1.63 -6.10 -7.23
N SER A 95 0.57 -6.67 -6.65
CA SER A 95 0.74 -7.43 -5.42
C SER A 95 1.36 -8.80 -5.73
N ARG A 96 1.80 -9.48 -4.69
CA ARG A 96 2.44 -10.80 -4.79
C ARG A 96 1.54 -11.82 -5.49
N ASN A 97 0.22 -11.70 -5.31
CA ASN A 97 -0.76 -12.61 -5.89
C ASN A 97 -1.45 -12.07 -7.15
N ASN A 98 -0.88 -11.00 -7.77
CA ASN A 98 -1.43 -10.45 -9.00
C ASN A 98 -1.48 -11.51 -10.10
N GLU A 99 -2.65 -11.64 -10.75
CA GLU A 99 -2.91 -12.62 -11.82
C GLU A 99 -2.62 -14.07 -11.40
N LYS A 100 -2.81 -14.40 -10.11
CA LYS A 100 -2.66 -15.74 -9.57
C LYS A 100 -3.93 -16.17 -8.83
N GLU A 101 -4.17 -17.46 -8.76
CA GLU A 101 -5.23 -18.01 -7.91
C GLU A 101 -4.88 -17.77 -6.44
N LYS A 102 -5.90 -17.44 -5.66
CA LYS A 102 -5.75 -17.17 -4.23
C LYS A 102 -7.07 -17.44 -3.51
N ASP A 103 -7.00 -18.18 -2.41
CA ASP A 103 -8.15 -18.45 -1.53
C ASP A 103 -9.37 -18.99 -2.28
N GLY A 104 -9.15 -19.88 -3.25
CA GLY A 104 -10.20 -20.49 -4.05
C GLY A 104 -10.76 -19.57 -5.15
N LYS A 105 -10.21 -18.39 -5.34
CA LYS A 105 -10.62 -17.43 -6.38
C LYS A 105 -9.69 -17.50 -7.57
N SER A 106 -10.25 -17.30 -8.77
CA SER A 106 -9.49 -17.30 -10.01
C SER A 106 -8.41 -16.21 -10.04
N ALA A 107 -7.45 -16.38 -10.96
CA ALA A 107 -6.45 -15.35 -11.23
C ALA A 107 -7.13 -14.04 -11.65
N ARG A 108 -6.70 -12.92 -11.09
CA ARG A 108 -7.27 -11.61 -11.34
C ARG A 108 -6.30 -10.51 -10.98
N PRO A 109 -6.52 -9.26 -11.46
CA PRO A 109 -5.67 -8.14 -11.06
C PRO A 109 -5.69 -7.93 -9.55
N ARG A 110 -4.50 -7.87 -8.95
CA ARG A 110 -4.33 -7.51 -7.53
C ARG A 110 -3.13 -6.61 -7.42
N PHE A 111 -3.32 -5.43 -6.83
CA PHE A 111 -2.27 -4.41 -6.80
C PHE A 111 -2.46 -3.46 -5.62
N HIS A 112 -1.39 -2.76 -5.29
CA HIS A 112 -1.41 -1.69 -4.30
C HIS A 112 -1.26 -0.35 -4.99
N VAL A 113 -2.02 0.65 -4.53
CA VAL A 113 -1.92 2.02 -5.00
C VAL A 113 -1.42 2.89 -3.85
N TYR A 114 -0.37 3.67 -4.13
CA TYR A 114 0.26 4.55 -3.15
C TYR A 114 -0.09 5.99 -3.50
N PHE A 115 -0.81 6.66 -2.59
CA PHE A 115 -1.21 8.06 -2.75
C PHE A 115 -0.38 8.91 -1.81
N PRO A 116 0.60 9.70 -2.32
CA PRO A 116 1.32 10.65 -1.48
C PRO A 116 0.38 11.68 -0.92
N ILE A 117 0.55 12.01 0.35
CA ILE A 117 -0.24 13.02 1.05
C ILE A 117 0.70 13.97 1.79
N LYS A 118 0.16 15.11 2.24
CA LYS A 118 0.89 15.95 3.18
C LYS A 118 1.12 15.15 4.46
N LYS A 119 2.36 15.14 4.96
CA LYS A 119 2.70 14.39 6.17
C LYS A 119 1.78 14.77 7.32
N THR A 120 1.18 13.78 7.94
CA THR A 120 0.31 13.97 9.10
C THR A 120 0.85 13.21 10.31
N THR A 121 0.72 13.82 11.48
CA THR A 121 1.03 13.22 12.78
C THR A 121 -0.26 12.88 13.54
N ASP A 122 -1.41 13.09 12.92
CA ASP A 122 -2.73 12.86 13.51
C ASP A 122 -3.29 11.51 13.02
N GLU A 123 -3.33 10.52 13.90
CA GLU A 123 -3.81 9.17 13.57
C GLU A 123 -5.26 9.16 13.11
N ARG A 124 -6.11 10.01 13.70
CA ARG A 124 -7.53 10.08 13.33
C ARG A 124 -7.71 10.65 11.93
N ALA A 125 -6.98 11.72 11.61
CA ALA A 125 -7.01 12.30 10.27
C ALA A 125 -6.54 11.29 9.22
N TYR A 126 -5.48 10.55 9.52
CA TYR A 126 -4.96 9.52 8.63
C TYR A 126 -5.98 8.41 8.39
N THR A 127 -6.62 7.92 9.45
CA THR A 127 -7.64 6.87 9.36
C THR A 127 -8.83 7.33 8.51
N GLN A 128 -9.23 8.60 8.62
CA GLN A 128 -10.33 9.15 7.83
C GLN A 128 -9.97 9.21 6.33
N LEU A 129 -8.73 9.54 5.99
CA LEU A 129 -8.28 9.54 4.60
C LEU A 129 -8.38 8.15 3.98
N LYS A 130 -8.08 7.11 4.72
CA LYS A 130 -8.14 5.73 4.22
C LYS A 130 -9.55 5.25 3.95
N ARG A 131 -10.56 5.87 4.52
CA ARG A 131 -11.96 5.47 4.37
C ARG A 131 -12.68 6.11 3.19
N ARG A 132 -12.02 6.98 2.46
CA ARG A 132 -12.62 7.67 1.30
C ARG A 132 -12.54 6.85 0.04
#